data_d8b0b5848969a761496440ae6ebc3f4b
#
_entry.id   d8b0b5848969a761496440ae6ebc3f4b
#
_cell.length_a   1.000
_cell.length_b   1.000
_cell.length_c   1.000
_cell.angle_alpha   90.00
_cell.angle_beta   90.00
_cell.angle_gamma   90.00
#
_symmetry.space_group_name_H-M   'P 1'
#
loop_
_entity.id
_entity.type
_entity.pdbx_description
1 polymer ?
#
loop_
_entity_poly.entity_id
_entity_poly.type
_entity_poly.pdbx_seq_one_letter_code
_entity_poly.pdbx_strand_id
1 'polypeptide(L)'
;MKAVTKITFLDDKGEKFFGEGPARLLRGVEATGSLRAAALSMEMAYTKALKLIRNAENALGFALIRRSTGGKDGGGSCLTEDGREWLQRYVDYRDAGGVEPRDKDNPPGVHRRRG
;
A
#
# COMPACT_ATOMS: atom_id res chain seq x y z
N MET A 1 23.02 16.99 2.77
CA MET A 1 23.05 15.57 2.63
C MET A 1 21.75 14.96 3.07
N LYS A 2 21.26 13.95 2.38
CA LYS A 2 20.01 13.36 2.71
C LYS A 2 20.10 11.87 2.68
N ALA A 3 19.57 11.20 3.65
CA ALA A 3 19.58 9.76 3.73
C ALA A 3 18.17 9.24 3.50
N VAL A 4 18.06 8.14 2.78
CA VAL A 4 16.78 7.55 2.50
C VAL A 4 16.80 6.11 2.96
N THR A 5 15.78 5.71 3.68
CA THR A 5 15.67 4.36 4.16
C THR A 5 14.62 3.63 3.36
N LYS A 6 14.94 2.42 2.92
CA LYS A 6 13.97 1.61 2.22
C LYS A 6 13.64 0.47 3.14
N ILE A 7 12.38 0.16 3.27
CA ILE A 7 11.97 -0.96 4.09
C ILE A 7 11.05 -1.87 3.29
N THR A 8 11.03 -3.12 3.66
CA THR A 8 10.21 -4.10 2.99
C THR A 8 9.57 -4.94 4.09
N PHE A 9 8.29 -5.20 3.96
CA PHE A 9 7.60 -6.01 4.93
C PHE A 9 7.53 -7.44 4.43
N LEU A 10 7.77 -8.38 5.32
CA LEU A 10 7.78 -9.79 4.97
C LEU A 10 6.63 -10.50 5.66
N ASP A 11 6.12 -11.55 5.03
CA ASP A 11 5.04 -12.32 5.63
C ASP A 11 5.65 -13.37 6.57
N ASP A 12 4.83 -14.23 7.13
CA ASP A 12 5.30 -15.24 8.06
C ASP A 12 6.26 -16.25 7.43
N LYS A 13 6.26 -16.35 6.13
CA LYS A 13 7.13 -17.27 5.46
C LYS A 13 8.41 -16.58 4.99
N GLY A 14 8.57 -15.33 5.37
CA GLY A 14 9.76 -14.57 4.99
C GLY A 14 9.71 -14.02 3.58
N GLU A 15 8.55 -14.00 2.95
CA GLU A 15 8.44 -13.48 1.60
C GLU A 15 7.97 -12.04 1.60
N LYS A 16 8.50 -11.26 0.68
CA LYS A 16 8.15 -9.86 0.61
C LYS A 16 6.73 -9.69 0.15
N PHE A 17 5.96 -8.86 0.80
CA PHE A 17 4.61 -8.59 0.34
C PHE A 17 4.34 -7.10 0.20
N PHE A 18 5.16 -6.24 0.76
CA PHE A 18 4.95 -4.82 0.62
C PHE A 18 6.26 -4.05 0.76
N GLY A 19 6.41 -3.02 -0.02
CA GLY A 19 7.60 -2.19 0.02
C GLY A 19 7.38 -0.97 -0.86
N GLU A 20 8.45 -0.42 -1.39
CA GLU A 20 8.39 0.81 -2.15
C GLU A 20 7.51 0.71 -3.40
N GLY A 21 7.57 -0.40 -4.12
CA GLY A 21 6.78 -0.55 -5.34
C GLY A 21 5.30 -0.46 -5.09
N PRO A 22 4.75 -1.34 -4.26
CA PRO A 22 3.34 -1.27 -3.95
C PRO A 22 2.95 0.06 -3.31
N ALA A 23 3.82 0.64 -2.48
CA ALA A 23 3.50 1.92 -1.85
C ALA A 23 3.35 3.01 -2.89
N ARG A 24 4.24 3.04 -3.89
CA ARG A 24 4.15 4.04 -4.93
C ARG A 24 2.91 3.83 -5.79
N LEU A 25 2.52 2.58 -5.99
CA LEU A 25 1.30 2.30 -6.74
C LEU A 25 0.09 2.85 -5.99
N LEU A 26 0.04 2.65 -4.68
CA LEU A 26 -1.07 3.15 -3.90
C LEU A 26 -1.12 4.68 -3.93
N ARG A 27 0.03 5.33 -3.86
CA ARG A 27 0.06 6.77 -3.94
C ARG A 27 -0.40 7.22 -5.31
N GLY A 28 -0.03 6.49 -6.34
CA GLY A 28 -0.46 6.80 -7.70
C GLY A 28 -1.95 6.66 -7.85
N VAL A 29 -2.55 5.68 -7.20
CA VAL A 29 -3.99 5.50 -7.24
C VAL A 29 -4.66 6.69 -6.56
N GLU A 30 -4.12 7.14 -5.44
CA GLU A 30 -4.69 8.30 -4.77
C GLU A 30 -4.60 9.54 -5.64
N ALA A 31 -3.50 9.71 -6.32
CA ALA A 31 -3.28 10.90 -7.13
C ALA A 31 -4.07 10.90 -8.44
N THR A 32 -4.22 9.75 -9.06
CA THR A 32 -4.80 9.67 -10.39
C THR A 32 -6.19 9.05 -10.43
N GLY A 33 -6.55 8.29 -9.43
CA GLY A 33 -7.81 7.58 -9.45
C GLY A 33 -7.77 6.34 -10.32
N SER A 34 -6.58 5.86 -10.67
CA SER A 34 -6.45 4.73 -11.59
C SER A 34 -5.21 3.93 -11.32
N LEU A 35 -5.37 2.63 -11.13
CA LEU A 35 -4.21 1.75 -10.96
C LEU A 35 -3.44 1.66 -12.26
N ARG A 36 -4.14 1.70 -13.38
CA ARG A 36 -3.50 1.63 -14.68
C ARG A 36 -2.61 2.87 -14.89
N ALA A 37 -3.10 4.03 -14.54
CA ALA A 37 -2.32 5.25 -14.68
C ALA A 37 -1.12 5.23 -13.72
N ALA A 38 -1.33 4.72 -12.51
CA ALA A 38 -0.24 4.62 -11.55
C ALA A 38 0.85 3.70 -12.07
N ALA A 39 0.46 2.56 -12.62
CA ALA A 39 1.42 1.61 -13.17
C ALA A 39 2.18 2.24 -14.33
N LEU A 40 1.47 2.93 -15.19
CA LEU A 40 2.07 3.55 -16.34
C LEU A 40 3.14 4.58 -15.92
N SER A 41 2.87 5.35 -14.91
CA SER A 41 3.82 6.35 -14.45
C SER A 41 5.08 5.71 -13.88
N MET A 42 5.00 4.45 -13.52
CA MET A 42 6.15 3.73 -13.01
C MET A 42 6.75 2.82 -14.07
N GLU A 43 6.27 2.95 -15.31
CA GLU A 43 6.72 2.12 -16.41
C GLU A 43 6.56 0.65 -16.06
N MET A 44 5.46 0.32 -15.45
CA MET A 44 5.19 -1.03 -15.02
C MET A 44 3.96 -1.55 -15.75
N ALA A 45 4.00 -2.80 -16.18
CA ALA A 45 2.85 -3.40 -16.83
C ALA A 45 1.70 -3.46 -15.84
N TYR A 46 0.50 -3.24 -16.32
CA TYR A 46 -0.67 -3.26 -15.46
C TYR A 46 -0.83 -4.60 -14.75
N THR A 47 -0.56 -5.70 -15.47
CA THR A 47 -0.71 -7.02 -14.86
C THR A 47 0.26 -7.20 -13.68
N LYS A 48 1.45 -6.63 -13.79
CA LYS A 48 2.41 -6.73 -12.71
C LYS A 48 1.94 -5.88 -11.54
N ALA A 49 1.44 -4.68 -11.82
CA ALA A 49 0.95 -3.81 -10.76
C ALA A 49 -0.20 -4.48 -10.00
N LEU A 50 -1.12 -5.09 -10.74
CA LEU A 50 -2.25 -5.74 -10.13
C LEU A 50 -1.77 -6.90 -9.26
N LYS A 51 -0.79 -7.64 -9.74
CA LYS A 51 -0.27 -8.77 -9.00
C LYS A 51 0.38 -8.32 -7.69
N LEU A 52 1.12 -7.22 -7.73
CA LEU A 52 1.76 -6.71 -6.53
C LEU A 52 0.71 -6.30 -5.49
N ILE A 53 -0.36 -5.66 -5.93
CA ILE A 53 -1.41 -5.23 -5.02
C ILE A 53 -2.15 -6.45 -4.45
N ARG A 54 -2.50 -7.42 -5.31
CA ARG A 54 -3.21 -8.59 -4.82
C ARG A 54 -2.36 -9.40 -3.85
N ASN A 55 -1.07 -9.47 -4.11
CA ASN A 55 -0.18 -10.21 -3.25
C ASN A 55 -0.15 -9.56 -1.86
N ALA A 56 -0.11 -8.24 -1.81
CA ALA A 56 -0.11 -7.53 -0.55
C ALA A 56 -1.45 -7.72 0.16
N GLU A 57 -2.55 -7.67 -0.58
CA GLU A 57 -3.86 -7.85 0.01
C GLU A 57 -3.99 -9.24 0.63
N ASN A 58 -3.46 -10.25 -0.06
CA ASN A 58 -3.53 -11.60 0.47
C ASN A 58 -2.75 -11.73 1.77
N ALA A 59 -1.60 -11.12 1.83
CA ALA A 59 -0.78 -11.19 3.05
C ALA A 59 -1.41 -10.41 4.19
N LEU A 60 -2.02 -9.27 3.88
CA LEU A 60 -2.58 -8.42 4.90
C LEU A 60 -3.98 -8.87 5.36
N GLY A 61 -4.70 -9.52 4.48
CA GLY A 61 -6.03 -9.97 4.83
C GLY A 61 -7.13 -8.95 4.62
N PHE A 62 -6.84 -7.89 3.88
CA PHE A 62 -7.87 -6.91 3.55
C PHE A 62 -7.53 -6.24 2.22
N ALA A 63 -8.52 -5.63 1.61
CA ALA A 63 -8.32 -4.99 0.31
C ALA A 63 -7.64 -3.65 0.49
N LEU A 64 -6.74 -3.32 -0.41
CA LEU A 64 -6.05 -2.04 -0.37
C LEU A 64 -6.71 -1.05 -1.33
N ILE A 65 -7.28 -1.56 -2.42
CA ILE A 65 -7.95 -0.70 -3.39
C ILE A 65 -9.31 -1.27 -3.71
N ARG A 66 -10.18 -0.45 -4.22
CA ARG A 66 -11.48 -0.90 -4.66
C ARG A 66 -11.86 -0.10 -5.88
N ARG A 67 -12.83 -0.60 -6.59
CA ARG A 67 -13.27 0.06 -7.78
C ARG A 67 -14.01 1.32 -7.41
N SER A 68 -13.70 2.39 -8.10
CA SER A 68 -14.33 3.66 -7.84
C SER A 68 -15.50 3.77 -8.80
N THR A 69 -16.65 4.18 -8.32
CA THR A 69 -17.79 4.35 -9.21
C THR A 69 -17.95 5.83 -9.39
N GLY A 70 -18.62 6.24 -10.38
CA GLY A 70 -18.85 7.63 -10.60
C GLY A 70 -17.91 8.35 -11.51
N GLY A 71 -16.92 7.64 -11.99
CA GLY A 71 -16.00 8.24 -12.90
C GLY A 71 -16.65 8.33 -14.23
N LYS A 72 -16.31 9.34 -15.04
CA LYS A 72 -16.81 9.43 -16.29
C LYS A 72 -16.64 8.23 -17.05
N ASP A 73 -15.56 7.54 -17.02
CA ASP A 73 -15.32 6.37 -17.77
C ASP A 73 -15.66 5.13 -16.96
N GLY A 74 -16.12 5.31 -15.78
CA GLY A 74 -16.52 4.21 -14.96
C GLY A 74 -15.45 3.20 -14.60
N GLY A 75 -14.24 3.52 -14.81
CA GLY A 75 -13.20 2.56 -14.57
C GLY A 75 -12.13 2.96 -13.59
N GLY A 76 -12.43 3.68 -12.62
CA GLY A 76 -11.40 4.15 -11.69
C GLY A 76 -11.16 3.23 -10.52
N SER A 77 -10.21 3.62 -9.70
CA SER A 77 -9.87 2.89 -8.48
C SER A 77 -9.60 3.90 -7.39
N CYS A 78 -9.80 3.50 -6.16
CA CYS A 78 -9.44 4.33 -5.03
C CYS A 78 -8.97 3.44 -3.91
N LEU A 79 -8.32 4.01 -2.92
CA LEU A 79 -7.87 3.22 -1.79
C LEU A 79 -9.04 2.93 -0.88
N THR A 80 -9.03 1.77 -0.25
CA THR A 80 -9.99 1.50 0.80
C THR A 80 -9.52 2.26 2.03
N GLU A 81 -10.33 2.31 3.05
CA GLU A 81 -9.96 2.95 4.27
C GLU A 81 -8.80 2.19 4.88
N ASP A 82 -8.86 0.85 4.86
CA ASP A 82 -7.77 0.03 5.37
C ASP A 82 -6.49 0.24 4.55
N GLY A 83 -6.65 0.41 3.24
CA GLY A 83 -5.49 0.65 2.38
C GLY A 83 -4.82 1.97 2.70
N ARG A 84 -5.63 2.99 3.00
CA ARG A 84 -5.08 4.28 3.34
C ARG A 84 -4.34 4.21 4.67
N GLU A 85 -4.91 3.52 5.64
CA GLU A 85 -4.26 3.36 6.92
C GLU A 85 -2.97 2.56 6.80
N TRP A 86 -2.99 1.52 5.98
CA TRP A 86 -1.80 0.71 5.79
C TRP A 86 -0.68 1.52 5.14
N LEU A 87 -1.03 2.32 4.14
CA LEU A 87 -0.03 3.14 3.48
C LEU A 87 0.59 4.13 4.47
N GLN A 88 -0.21 4.71 5.34
CA GLN A 88 0.30 5.64 6.31
C GLN A 88 1.22 4.92 7.29
N ARG A 89 0.88 3.69 7.66
CA ARG A 89 1.70 2.93 8.55
C ARG A 89 3.03 2.63 7.92
N TYR A 90 3.04 2.32 6.63
CA TYR A 90 4.27 2.05 5.90
C TYR A 90 5.16 3.30 5.92
N VAL A 91 4.55 4.46 5.66
CA VAL A 91 5.29 5.71 5.63
C VAL A 91 5.90 5.98 7.01
N ASP A 92 5.15 5.71 8.06
CA ASP A 92 5.63 5.96 9.41
C ASP A 92 6.81 5.06 9.74
N TYR A 93 6.76 3.80 9.34
CA TYR A 93 7.87 2.90 9.57
C TYR A 93 9.11 3.36 8.78
N ARG A 94 8.89 3.75 7.54
CA ARG A 94 10.00 4.20 6.71
C ARG A 94 10.64 5.45 7.30
N ASP A 95 9.83 6.40 7.74
CA ASP A 95 10.34 7.64 8.26
C ASP A 95 11.02 7.42 9.61
N ALA A 96 10.67 6.39 10.31
CA ALA A 96 11.28 6.07 11.58
C ALA A 96 12.52 5.18 11.38
N GLY A 97 12.96 5.01 10.14
CA GLY A 97 14.17 4.23 9.87
C GLY A 97 13.99 2.74 10.02
N GLY A 98 12.76 2.28 9.86
CA GLY A 98 12.47 0.85 9.97
C GLY A 98 12.18 0.40 11.38
N VAL A 99 12.16 1.34 12.31
CA VAL A 99 11.87 1.00 13.68
C VAL A 99 10.40 1.27 13.90
N GLU A 100 9.73 0.37 14.61
CA GLU A 100 8.36 0.52 14.86
C GLU A 100 8.07 1.81 15.59
N PRO A 101 7.19 2.63 15.08
CA PRO A 101 6.85 3.90 15.72
C PRO A 101 6.19 3.64 17.07
N ARG A 102 6.49 4.51 18.12
CA ARG A 102 5.96 4.29 19.35
C ARG A 102 4.51 4.58 19.41
N ASP A 103 3.70 3.75 19.79
CA ASP A 103 2.28 3.96 19.91
C ASP A 103 1.80 3.09 21.03
N LYS A 104 1.67 3.62 22.20
CA LYS A 104 1.26 2.86 23.30
C LYS A 104 -0.11 2.33 23.22
N ASP A 105 -1.00 3.00 22.60
CA ASP A 105 -2.37 2.56 22.53
C ASP A 105 -2.61 1.59 21.39
N ASN A 106 -1.75 1.55 20.44
CA ASN A 106 -1.97 0.75 19.27
C ASN A 106 -0.69 0.12 18.86
N PRO A 107 -0.23 -0.86 19.56
CA PRO A 107 1.02 -1.48 19.27
C PRO A 107 0.99 -2.08 17.88
N PRO A 108 2.13 -2.16 17.24
CA PRO A 108 2.27 -2.70 15.92
C PRO A 108 1.66 -4.06 15.83
N GLY A 109 1.01 -4.32 14.76
CA GLY A 109 0.44 -5.60 14.53
C GLY A 109 -0.92 -5.79 15.15
N VAL A 110 -1.32 -4.86 15.96
CA VAL A 110 -2.59 -4.98 16.55
C VAL A 110 -3.55 -4.24 15.68
N HIS A 111 -4.55 -4.91 15.21
CA HIS A 111 -5.37 -4.27 14.36
C HIS A 111 -6.49 -3.86 14.98
N ARG A 112 -6.97 -2.86 14.80
CA ARG A 112 -8.04 -2.47 15.31
C ARG A 112 -9.07 -2.90 14.55
N ARG A 113 -9.25 -3.71 14.05
CA ARG A 113 -10.07 -4.05 13.18
C ARG A 113 -11.19 -4.34 13.63
N ARG A 114 -11.88 -4.27 13.53
CA ARG A 114 -12.98 -4.46 13.79
C ARG A 114 -13.31 -5.67 13.56
N GLY A 115 -13.16 -6.20 13.72
CA GLY A 115 -13.60 -7.41 13.59
C GLY A 115 -14.50 -7.92 13.12
#